data_6acb37a2c81f8b14b13de786c1e0d13a
#
_entry.id   6acb37a2c81f8b14b13de786c1e0d13a
#
_cell.length_a   1.000
_cell.length_b   1.000
_cell.length_c   1.000
_cell.angle_alpha   90.00
_cell.angle_beta   90.00
_cell.angle_gamma   90.00
#
_symmetry.space_group_name_H-M   'P 1'
#
loop_
_entity.id
_entity.type
_entity.pdbx_description
1 polymer ?
#
loop_
_entity_poly.entity_id
_entity_poly.type
_entity_poly.pdbx_seq_one_letter_code
_entity_poly.pdbx_strand_id
1 'polypeptide(L)'
;MRSLHQAGRRPLALAELTVLHAALYALAAGRRPGRRWVTVSWALSVLHLGMLEHRTRLATADVLTLLRGNLAALPGGAGRGAGVPAIALDLADGRIARRRGTTTPFGDYADTFADAAYWTWLTLRHEPSRTVRLAAVAAWALPVVTVTGLALRRGTMPERPRPVLLRPAAALQVVVALRRLARR
;
A
#
# COMPACT_ATOMS: atom_id res chain seq x y z
N MET A 1 -8.50 -9.75 19.04
CA MET A 1 -9.51 -8.97 19.80
C MET A 1 -9.03 -7.57 20.18
N ARG A 2 -7.75 -7.35 20.58
CA ARG A 2 -7.23 -6.00 20.94
C ARG A 2 -7.33 -4.97 19.82
N SER A 3 -7.09 -5.35 18.57
CA SER A 3 -7.08 -4.43 17.42
C SER A 3 -8.46 -3.84 17.09
N LEU A 4 -9.54 -4.64 17.13
CA LEU A 4 -10.90 -4.16 16.89
C LEU A 4 -11.38 -3.23 18.00
N HIS A 5 -10.98 -3.53 19.27
CA HIS A 5 -11.27 -2.64 20.39
C HIS A 5 -10.56 -1.28 20.25
N GLN A 6 -9.35 -1.25 19.69
CA GLN A 6 -8.63 -0.01 19.40
C GLN A 6 -9.25 0.78 18.24
N ALA A 7 -9.80 0.12 17.22
CA ALA A 7 -10.54 0.79 16.15
C ALA A 7 -11.80 1.49 16.69
N GLY A 8 -12.54 0.85 17.60
CA GLY A 8 -13.72 1.44 18.26
C GLY A 8 -13.41 2.69 19.09
N ARG A 9 -12.18 2.87 19.56
CA ARG A 9 -11.73 4.08 20.27
C ARG A 9 -11.44 5.27 19.34
N ARG A 10 -11.49 5.08 18.01
CA ARG A 10 -11.23 6.11 16.99
C ARG A 10 -12.40 6.22 16.00
N PRO A 11 -13.58 6.60 16.46
CA PRO A 11 -14.80 6.55 15.65
C PRO A 11 -14.71 7.44 14.41
N LEU A 12 -14.06 8.62 14.49
CA LEU A 12 -13.90 9.52 13.35
C LEU A 12 -13.00 8.90 12.27
N ALA A 13 -11.83 8.40 12.64
CA ALA A 13 -10.92 7.76 11.68
C ALA A 13 -11.55 6.50 11.07
N LEU A 14 -12.31 5.72 11.85
CA LEU A 14 -13.06 4.56 11.36
C LEU A 14 -14.14 4.97 10.36
N ALA A 15 -14.88 6.04 10.64
CA ALA A 15 -15.90 6.58 9.74
C ALA A 15 -15.26 7.07 8.43
N GLU A 16 -14.19 7.88 8.50
CA GLU A 16 -13.47 8.39 7.34
C GLU A 16 -12.90 7.23 6.48
N LEU A 17 -12.28 6.23 7.12
CA LEU A 17 -11.78 5.03 6.45
C LEU A 17 -12.90 4.26 5.75
N THR A 18 -14.04 4.10 6.42
CA THR A 18 -15.18 3.36 5.88
C THR A 18 -15.83 4.11 4.71
N VAL A 19 -16.00 5.43 4.82
CA VAL A 19 -16.53 6.27 3.73
C VAL A 19 -15.62 6.21 2.50
N LEU A 20 -14.30 6.32 2.69
CA LEU A 20 -13.33 6.20 1.61
C LEU A 20 -13.47 4.84 0.90
N HIS A 21 -13.47 3.74 1.67
CA HIS A 21 -13.57 2.41 1.08
C HIS A 21 -14.95 2.10 0.48
N ALA A 22 -16.02 2.67 1.01
CA ALA A 22 -17.36 2.59 0.41
C ALA A 22 -17.39 3.26 -0.97
N ALA A 23 -16.79 4.44 -1.11
CA ALA A 23 -16.63 5.12 -2.39
C ALA A 23 -15.80 4.29 -3.38
N LEU A 24 -14.66 3.75 -2.94
CA LEU A 24 -13.81 2.87 -3.76
C LEU A 24 -14.54 1.58 -4.17
N TYR A 25 -15.34 1.01 -3.27
CA TYR A 25 -16.15 -0.17 -3.54
C TYR A 25 -17.25 0.12 -4.59
N ALA A 26 -17.86 1.29 -4.52
CA ALA A 26 -18.82 1.75 -5.52
C ALA A 26 -18.15 1.96 -6.89
N LEU A 27 -16.96 2.58 -6.92
CA LEU A 27 -16.17 2.76 -8.15
C LEU A 27 -15.68 1.43 -8.76
N ALA A 28 -15.48 0.41 -7.93
CA ALA A 28 -15.16 -0.96 -8.37
C ALA A 28 -16.41 -1.74 -8.85
N ALA A 29 -17.56 -1.05 -9.06
CA ALA A 29 -18.83 -1.67 -9.44
C ALA A 29 -18.71 -2.55 -10.71
N GLY A 30 -19.43 -3.68 -10.71
CA GLY A 30 -19.37 -4.68 -11.80
C GLY A 30 -18.15 -5.60 -11.79
N ARG A 31 -17.13 -5.33 -10.98
CA ARG A 31 -15.87 -6.08 -10.94
C ARG A 31 -15.70 -6.82 -9.63
N ARG A 32 -16.18 -8.08 -9.55
CA ARG A 32 -16.04 -8.90 -8.32
C ARG A 32 -14.63 -8.93 -7.73
N PRO A 33 -13.53 -9.10 -8.51
CA PRO A 33 -12.19 -9.07 -7.96
C PRO A 33 -11.82 -7.70 -7.34
N GLY A 34 -12.24 -6.58 -7.95
CA GLY A 34 -12.02 -5.24 -7.42
C GLY A 34 -12.71 -5.01 -6.08
N ARG A 35 -13.98 -5.43 -5.96
CA ARG A 35 -14.72 -5.34 -4.70
C ARG A 35 -14.06 -6.13 -3.57
N ARG A 36 -13.63 -7.36 -3.85
CA ARG A 36 -12.88 -8.18 -2.87
C ARG A 36 -11.60 -7.49 -2.43
N TRP A 37 -10.86 -6.89 -3.36
CA TRP A 37 -9.65 -6.13 -3.07
C TRP A 37 -9.93 -4.98 -2.09
N VAL A 38 -10.93 -4.14 -2.40
CA VAL A 38 -11.32 -3.01 -1.53
C VAL A 38 -11.77 -3.50 -0.15
N THR A 39 -12.54 -4.60 -0.07
CA THR A 39 -12.97 -5.17 1.21
C THR A 39 -11.78 -5.64 2.05
N VAL A 40 -10.82 -6.33 1.45
CA VAL A 40 -9.60 -6.79 2.15
C VAL A 40 -8.76 -5.59 2.61
N SER A 41 -8.59 -4.58 1.73
CA SER A 41 -7.90 -3.33 2.08
C SER A 41 -8.55 -2.64 3.27
N TRP A 42 -9.89 -2.52 3.28
CA TRP A 42 -10.63 -1.97 4.40
C TRP A 42 -10.40 -2.74 5.69
N ALA A 43 -10.57 -4.07 5.65
CA ALA A 43 -10.42 -4.92 6.83
C ALA A 43 -9.01 -4.82 7.44
N LEU A 44 -7.98 -4.87 6.61
CA LEU A 44 -6.59 -4.72 7.04
C LEU A 44 -6.35 -3.33 7.66
N SER A 45 -6.87 -2.27 7.03
CA SER A 45 -6.74 -0.91 7.57
C SER A 45 -7.44 -0.75 8.92
N VAL A 46 -8.64 -1.32 9.09
CA VAL A 46 -9.37 -1.32 10.38
C VAL A 46 -8.56 -2.03 11.46
N LEU A 47 -7.97 -3.19 11.16
CA LEU A 47 -7.15 -3.95 12.12
C LEU A 47 -5.91 -3.17 12.60
N HIS A 48 -5.38 -2.27 11.76
CA HIS A 48 -4.19 -1.47 12.06
C HIS A 48 -4.51 -0.03 12.48
N LEU A 49 -5.79 0.37 12.56
CA LEU A 49 -6.22 1.73 12.91
C LEU A 49 -5.69 2.18 14.28
N GLY A 50 -5.40 1.24 15.18
CA GLY A 50 -4.74 1.49 16.45
C GLY A 50 -3.38 2.19 16.33
N MET A 51 -2.69 1.99 15.21
CA MET A 51 -1.37 2.56 14.93
C MET A 51 -1.40 4.06 14.55
N LEU A 52 -2.58 4.70 14.51
CA LEU A 52 -2.71 6.17 14.41
C LEU A 52 -2.21 6.91 15.67
N GLU A 53 -1.91 6.17 16.76
CA GLU A 53 -1.41 6.69 18.03
C GLU A 53 -2.32 7.76 18.63
N HIS A 54 -1.85 9.01 18.72
CA HIS A 54 -2.59 10.14 19.31
C HIS A 54 -3.60 10.77 18.34
N ARG A 55 -3.61 10.38 17.06
CA ARG A 55 -4.51 10.96 16.06
C ARG A 55 -5.88 10.31 16.09
N THR A 56 -6.91 11.14 15.98
CA THR A 56 -8.32 10.72 15.95
C THR A 56 -8.91 10.66 14.53
N ARG A 57 -8.17 11.21 13.54
CA ARG A 57 -8.58 11.31 12.13
C ARG A 57 -7.46 10.86 11.20
N LEU A 58 -7.83 10.45 9.98
CA LEU A 58 -6.87 10.17 8.91
C LEU A 58 -6.21 11.48 8.44
N ALA A 59 -4.92 11.44 8.09
CA ALA A 59 -4.29 12.53 7.36
C ALA A 59 -4.60 12.44 5.88
N THR A 60 -4.40 13.56 5.18
CA THR A 60 -4.44 13.58 3.71
C THR A 60 -3.45 12.56 3.11
N ALA A 61 -2.27 12.41 3.71
CA ALA A 61 -1.28 11.43 3.30
C ALA A 61 -1.84 10.00 3.40
N ASP A 62 -2.47 9.65 4.53
CA ASP A 62 -3.07 8.32 4.72
C ASP A 62 -4.13 8.03 3.63
N VAL A 63 -4.96 9.02 3.29
CA VAL A 63 -5.97 8.90 2.23
C VAL A 63 -5.33 8.64 0.88
N LEU A 64 -4.26 9.37 0.52
CA LEU A 64 -3.54 9.18 -0.75
C LEU A 64 -2.91 7.80 -0.84
N THR A 65 -2.30 7.34 0.25
CA THR A 65 -1.72 6.00 0.36
C THR A 65 -2.79 4.91 0.17
N LEU A 66 -3.95 5.05 0.82
CA LEU A 66 -5.06 4.11 0.69
C LEU A 66 -5.65 4.12 -0.73
N LEU A 67 -5.76 5.29 -1.37
CA LEU A 67 -6.15 5.40 -2.78
C LEU A 67 -5.18 4.64 -3.68
N ARG A 68 -3.87 4.86 -3.50
CA ARG A 68 -2.83 4.16 -4.25
C ARG A 68 -2.92 2.65 -4.11
N GLY A 69 -3.07 2.14 -2.89
CA GLY A 69 -3.21 0.71 -2.61
C GLY A 69 -4.45 0.07 -3.26
N ASN A 70 -5.47 0.87 -3.55
CA ASN A 70 -6.71 0.43 -4.18
C ASN A 70 -6.78 0.70 -5.69
N LEU A 71 -5.74 1.25 -6.34
CA LEU A 71 -5.74 1.48 -7.79
C LEU A 71 -6.02 0.21 -8.59
N ALA A 72 -5.56 -0.95 -8.14
CA ALA A 72 -5.81 -2.24 -8.77
C ALA A 72 -7.32 -2.57 -8.92
N ALA A 73 -8.14 -2.08 -8.01
CA ALA A 73 -9.58 -2.30 -7.99
C ALA A 73 -10.34 -1.36 -8.94
N LEU A 74 -9.76 -0.21 -9.27
CA LEU A 74 -10.44 0.85 -9.99
C LEU A 74 -10.41 0.66 -11.52
N PRO A 75 -11.39 1.22 -12.26
CA PRO A 75 -11.31 1.34 -13.71
C PRO A 75 -10.02 2.07 -14.11
N GLY A 76 -9.31 1.53 -15.08
CA GLY A 76 -8.02 2.10 -15.52
C GLY A 76 -6.81 1.71 -14.66
N GLY A 77 -6.99 1.17 -13.44
CA GLY A 77 -5.89 0.74 -12.56
C GLY A 77 -4.96 -0.34 -13.14
N ALA A 78 -5.42 -1.03 -14.19
CA ALA A 78 -4.64 -1.94 -15.01
C ALA A 78 -4.20 -1.34 -16.35
N GLY A 79 -4.50 -0.08 -16.62
CA GLY A 79 -4.13 0.60 -17.87
C GLY A 79 -2.61 0.71 -18.06
N ARG A 80 -2.16 0.98 -19.29
CA ARG A 80 -0.73 1.11 -19.59
C ARG A 80 -0.05 2.17 -18.76
N GLY A 81 -0.72 3.31 -18.52
CA GLY A 81 -0.24 4.43 -17.72
C GLY A 81 -0.48 4.31 -16.21
N ALA A 82 -1.06 3.21 -15.72
CA ALA A 82 -1.48 3.09 -14.32
C ALA A 82 -0.33 3.18 -13.30
N GLY A 83 0.90 2.88 -13.70
CA GLY A 83 2.08 3.08 -12.86
C GLY A 83 2.40 4.56 -12.56
N VAL A 84 2.03 5.48 -13.48
CA VAL A 84 2.30 6.92 -13.30
C VAL A 84 1.52 7.49 -12.12
N PRO A 85 0.18 7.36 -12.03
CA PRO A 85 -0.55 7.84 -10.86
C PRO A 85 -0.13 7.14 -9.57
N ALA A 86 0.28 5.86 -9.61
CA ALA A 86 0.79 5.18 -8.43
C ALA A 86 2.06 5.84 -7.90
N ILE A 87 3.04 6.14 -8.76
CA ILE A 87 4.27 6.84 -8.38
C ILE A 87 3.96 8.28 -7.93
N ALA A 88 3.06 8.99 -8.63
CA ALA A 88 2.70 10.34 -8.27
C ALA A 88 2.05 10.43 -6.88
N LEU A 89 1.14 9.49 -6.56
CA LEU A 89 0.51 9.40 -5.24
C LEU A 89 1.53 9.11 -4.15
N ASP A 90 2.47 8.19 -4.38
CA ASP A 90 3.57 7.86 -3.46
C ASP A 90 4.46 9.08 -3.14
N LEU A 91 4.83 9.82 -4.18
CA LEU A 91 5.63 11.04 -3.99
C LEU A 91 4.82 12.14 -3.28
N ALA A 92 3.52 12.21 -3.51
CA ALA A 92 2.65 13.22 -2.91
C ALA A 92 2.40 12.92 -1.43
N ASP A 93 2.02 11.68 -1.07
CA ASP A 93 1.70 11.31 0.31
C ASP A 93 2.92 11.47 1.22
N GLY A 94 4.08 10.99 0.81
CA GLY A 94 5.32 11.13 1.56
C GLY A 94 5.74 12.60 1.76
N ARG A 95 5.58 13.47 0.73
CA ARG A 95 5.86 14.90 0.86
C ARG A 95 4.88 15.59 1.81
N ILE A 96 3.59 15.29 1.69
CA ILE A 96 2.54 15.88 2.53
C ILE A 96 2.73 15.45 3.98
N ALA A 97 2.97 14.16 4.25
CA ALA A 97 3.20 13.63 5.59
C ALA A 97 4.35 14.36 6.29
N ARG A 98 5.50 14.47 5.61
CA ARG A 98 6.68 15.15 6.16
C ARG A 98 6.46 16.64 6.37
N ARG A 99 5.85 17.36 5.40
CA ARG A 99 5.62 18.81 5.51
C ARG A 99 4.62 19.17 6.60
N ARG A 100 3.64 18.30 6.86
CA ARG A 100 2.58 18.53 7.85
C ARG A 100 2.87 17.88 9.22
N GLY A 101 4.00 17.17 9.36
CA GLY A 101 4.31 16.43 10.59
C GLY A 101 3.26 15.38 10.94
N THR A 102 2.64 14.74 9.91
CA THR A 102 1.54 13.79 10.12
C THR A 102 1.96 12.34 9.93
N THR A 103 3.25 12.06 10.00
CA THR A 103 3.78 10.68 9.97
C THR A 103 3.28 9.90 11.19
N THR A 104 2.82 8.68 10.96
CA THR A 104 2.36 7.75 12.01
C THR A 104 2.78 6.33 11.64
N PRO A 105 2.89 5.41 12.60
CA PRO A 105 3.07 3.99 12.31
C PRO A 105 1.98 3.42 11.41
N PHE A 106 0.74 3.93 11.49
CA PHE A 106 -0.33 3.57 10.56
C PHE A 106 -0.01 3.96 9.11
N GLY A 107 0.44 5.21 8.90
CA GLY A 107 0.84 5.69 7.57
C GLY A 107 1.98 4.86 6.98
N ASP A 108 3.00 4.54 7.78
CA ASP A 108 4.12 3.70 7.38
C ASP A 108 3.70 2.26 7.02
N TYR A 109 2.78 1.69 7.79
CA TYR A 109 2.21 0.38 7.50
C TYR A 109 1.40 0.41 6.19
N ALA A 110 0.48 1.38 6.06
CA ALA A 110 -0.39 1.51 4.90
C ALA A 110 0.43 1.75 3.62
N ASP A 111 1.49 2.57 3.68
CA ASP A 111 2.42 2.85 2.60
C ASP A 111 3.13 1.56 2.12
N THR A 112 3.72 0.84 3.05
CA THR A 112 4.40 -0.43 2.76
C THR A 112 3.45 -1.45 2.15
N PHE A 113 2.23 -1.54 2.69
CA PHE A 113 1.21 -2.47 2.20
C PHE A 113 0.69 -2.06 0.82
N ALA A 114 0.41 -0.78 0.60
CA ALA A 114 -0.07 -0.25 -0.68
C ALA A 114 0.92 -0.54 -1.81
N ASP A 115 2.20 -0.29 -1.55
CA ASP A 115 3.28 -0.59 -2.50
C ASP A 115 3.40 -2.07 -2.78
N ALA A 116 3.52 -2.90 -1.74
CA ALA A 116 3.66 -4.34 -1.90
C ALA A 116 2.47 -4.92 -2.68
N ALA A 117 1.25 -4.56 -2.31
CA ALA A 117 0.05 -5.10 -2.92
C ALA A 117 -0.11 -4.65 -4.38
N TYR A 118 -0.06 -3.33 -4.63
CA TYR A 118 -0.30 -2.79 -5.97
C TYR A 118 0.80 -3.21 -6.96
N TRP A 119 2.07 -3.02 -6.61
CA TRP A 119 3.17 -3.31 -7.54
C TRP A 119 3.37 -4.80 -7.78
N THR A 120 3.17 -5.65 -6.76
CA THR A 120 3.18 -7.11 -6.94
C THR A 120 2.06 -7.53 -7.88
N TRP A 121 0.83 -7.05 -7.65
CA TRP A 121 -0.30 -7.34 -8.53
C TRP A 121 -0.05 -6.86 -9.96
N LEU A 122 0.40 -5.61 -10.14
CA LEU A 122 0.67 -5.03 -11.46
C LEU A 122 1.73 -5.83 -12.20
N THR A 123 2.80 -6.18 -11.52
CA THR A 123 3.94 -6.92 -12.08
C THR A 123 3.54 -8.34 -12.45
N LEU A 124 2.95 -9.10 -11.52
CA LEU A 124 2.58 -10.50 -11.77
C LEU A 124 1.54 -10.64 -12.87
N ARG A 125 0.59 -9.70 -12.95
CA ARG A 125 -0.52 -9.78 -13.91
C ARG A 125 -0.15 -9.28 -15.30
N HIS A 126 0.75 -8.32 -15.41
CA HIS A 126 0.92 -7.55 -16.64
C HIS A 126 2.37 -7.50 -17.17
N GLU A 127 3.37 -7.92 -16.41
CA GLU A 127 4.73 -8.02 -16.92
C GLU A 127 4.97 -9.39 -17.55
N PRO A 128 5.24 -9.48 -18.87
CA PRO A 128 5.46 -10.77 -19.55
C PRO A 128 6.80 -11.39 -19.20
N SER A 129 7.83 -10.58 -18.92
CA SER A 129 9.16 -11.08 -18.59
C SER A 129 9.18 -11.79 -17.23
N ARG A 130 9.45 -13.09 -17.22
CA ARG A 130 9.61 -13.88 -16.00
C ARG A 130 10.73 -13.34 -15.13
N THR A 131 11.84 -12.94 -15.73
CA THR A 131 13.00 -12.38 -15.01
C THR A 131 12.61 -11.09 -14.27
N VAL A 132 11.92 -10.16 -14.94
CA VAL A 132 11.48 -8.91 -14.31
C VAL A 132 10.47 -9.18 -13.20
N ARG A 133 9.53 -10.13 -13.39
CA ARG A 133 8.59 -10.54 -12.34
C ARG A 133 9.31 -11.08 -11.12
N LEU A 134 10.24 -12.00 -11.30
CA LEU A 134 11.02 -12.60 -10.21
C LEU A 134 11.88 -11.54 -9.50
N ALA A 135 12.57 -10.69 -10.26
CA ALA A 135 13.38 -9.60 -9.69
C ALA A 135 12.54 -8.64 -8.86
N ALA A 136 11.36 -8.22 -9.37
CA ALA A 136 10.49 -7.30 -8.65
C ALA A 136 9.91 -7.91 -7.35
N VAL A 137 9.47 -9.16 -7.40
CA VAL A 137 9.00 -9.86 -6.20
C VAL A 137 10.14 -10.08 -5.20
N ALA A 138 11.32 -10.50 -5.67
CA ALA A 138 12.48 -10.71 -4.81
C ALA A 138 12.96 -9.41 -4.15
N ALA A 139 12.98 -8.29 -4.88
CA ALA A 139 13.38 -6.99 -4.34
C ALA A 139 12.50 -6.52 -3.17
N TRP A 140 11.24 -6.95 -3.15
CA TRP A 140 10.31 -6.72 -2.05
C TRP A 140 10.42 -7.77 -0.95
N ALA A 141 10.37 -9.05 -1.33
CA ALA A 141 10.28 -10.14 -0.38
C ALA A 141 11.57 -10.34 0.42
N LEU A 142 12.74 -10.24 -0.21
CA LEU A 142 14.02 -10.52 0.45
C LEU A 142 14.28 -9.61 1.66
N PRO A 143 14.15 -8.26 1.58
CA PRO A 143 14.35 -7.41 2.75
C PRO A 143 13.37 -7.73 3.88
N VAL A 144 12.10 -7.96 3.56
CA VAL A 144 11.05 -8.26 4.57
C VAL A 144 11.33 -9.60 5.24
N VAL A 145 11.59 -10.67 4.46
CA VAL A 145 11.87 -12.01 4.99
C VAL A 145 13.13 -12.00 5.84
N THR A 146 14.18 -11.29 5.38
CA THR A 146 15.45 -11.21 6.12
C THR A 146 15.26 -10.52 7.47
N VAL A 147 14.64 -9.34 7.49
CA VAL A 147 14.42 -8.58 8.73
C VAL A 147 13.52 -9.35 9.69
N THR A 148 12.42 -9.93 9.17
CA THR A 148 11.50 -10.74 9.99
C THR A 148 12.19 -11.99 10.53
N GLY A 149 12.94 -12.71 9.70
CA GLY A 149 13.66 -13.91 10.13
C GLY A 149 14.72 -13.64 11.19
N LEU A 150 15.46 -12.52 11.07
CA LEU A 150 16.43 -12.10 12.08
C LEU A 150 15.75 -11.67 13.38
N ALA A 151 14.63 -10.95 13.31
CA ALA A 151 13.86 -10.54 14.47
C ALA A 151 13.31 -11.76 15.24
N LEU A 152 12.73 -12.72 14.52
CA LEU A 152 12.23 -13.97 15.12
C LEU A 152 13.35 -14.78 15.81
N ARG A 153 14.52 -14.89 15.16
CA ARG A 153 15.69 -15.57 15.78
C ARG A 153 16.19 -14.88 17.06
N ARG A 154 16.01 -13.56 17.15
CA ARG A 154 16.41 -12.76 18.33
C ARG A 154 15.31 -12.64 19.37
N GLY A 155 14.12 -13.19 19.12
CA GLY A 155 12.95 -13.04 20.01
C GLY A 155 12.44 -11.61 20.10
N THR A 156 12.70 -10.77 19.08
CA THR A 156 12.28 -9.37 19.01
C THR A 156 11.14 -9.17 18.02
N MET A 157 10.39 -8.07 18.18
CA MET A 157 9.38 -7.70 17.16
C MET A 157 10.08 -7.27 15.88
N PRO A 158 9.57 -7.72 14.69
CA PRO A 158 10.11 -7.30 13.41
C PRO A 158 9.98 -5.78 13.23
N GLU A 159 11.09 -5.13 12.91
CA GLU A 159 11.10 -3.72 12.52
C GLU A 159 10.91 -3.59 11.01
N ARG A 160 10.51 -2.39 10.58
CA ARG A 160 10.45 -2.07 9.15
C ARG A 160 11.85 -2.18 8.53
N PRO A 161 12.01 -2.79 7.34
CA PRO A 161 13.28 -2.78 6.64
C PRO A 161 13.78 -1.35 6.40
N ARG A 162 15.07 -1.11 6.58
CA ARG A 162 15.66 0.21 6.33
C ARG A 162 15.35 0.68 4.91
N PRO A 163 15.02 1.95 4.68
CA PRO A 163 14.65 2.49 3.35
C PRO A 163 15.66 2.16 2.25
N VAL A 164 16.96 2.08 2.59
CA VAL A 164 18.03 1.71 1.66
C VAL A 164 17.83 0.32 1.06
N LEU A 165 17.31 -0.63 1.84
CA LEU A 165 17.06 -2.01 1.39
C LEU A 165 15.87 -2.12 0.42
N LEU A 166 14.99 -1.11 0.41
CA LEU A 166 13.82 -1.05 -0.47
C LEU A 166 14.07 -0.26 -1.76
N ARG A 167 15.25 0.39 -1.91
CA ARG A 167 15.62 1.11 -3.15
C ARG A 167 15.56 0.24 -4.42
N PRO A 168 16.01 -1.04 -4.42
CA PRO A 168 15.86 -1.90 -5.59
C PRO A 168 14.40 -2.13 -5.99
N ALA A 169 13.50 -2.25 -5.01
CA ALA A 169 12.08 -2.38 -5.28
C ALA A 169 11.53 -1.11 -5.93
N ALA A 170 11.85 0.07 -5.41
CA ALA A 170 11.44 1.35 -5.98
C ALA A 170 11.96 1.54 -7.42
N ALA A 171 13.22 1.18 -7.69
CA ALA A 171 13.78 1.22 -9.04
C ALA A 171 13.03 0.29 -10.01
N LEU A 172 12.69 -0.92 -9.58
CA LEU A 172 11.93 -1.87 -10.39
C LEU A 172 10.48 -1.42 -10.62
N GLN A 173 9.86 -0.71 -9.69
CA GLN A 173 8.55 -0.09 -9.90
C GLN A 173 8.60 0.89 -11.08
N VAL A 174 9.61 1.76 -11.13
CA VAL A 174 9.83 2.68 -12.24
C VAL A 174 10.06 1.92 -13.55
N VAL A 175 10.92 0.90 -13.54
CA VAL A 175 11.16 0.05 -14.71
C VAL A 175 9.87 -0.59 -15.22
N VAL A 176 9.07 -1.19 -14.35
CA VAL A 176 7.79 -1.80 -14.72
C VAL A 176 6.84 -0.76 -15.30
N ALA A 177 6.73 0.43 -14.69
CA ALA A 177 5.89 1.51 -15.17
C ALA A 177 6.30 1.97 -16.59
N LEU A 178 7.59 2.22 -16.81
CA LEU A 178 8.14 2.64 -18.11
C LEU A 178 7.95 1.57 -19.20
N ARG A 179 8.24 0.31 -18.87
CA ARG A 179 8.03 -0.81 -19.80
C ARG A 179 6.57 -0.95 -20.20
N ARG A 180 5.63 -0.67 -19.29
CA ARG A 180 4.20 -0.69 -19.61
C ARG A 180 3.78 0.47 -20.50
N LEU A 181 4.30 1.67 -20.27
CA LEU A 181 4.06 2.83 -21.12
C LEU A 181 4.59 2.62 -22.55
N ALA A 182 5.78 2.04 -22.69
CA ALA A 182 6.43 1.80 -23.97
C ALA A 182 5.78 0.69 -24.81
N ARG A 183 4.95 -0.16 -24.23
CA ARG A 183 4.27 -1.24 -24.98
C ARG A 183 3.10 -0.68 -25.77
N ARG A 184 3.15 -0.87 -27.09
CA ARG A 184 2.07 -0.57 -28.04
C ARG A 184 0.94 -1.58 -27.95
#